data_318a2a069fa9f72ddbeda5b0b88e14f2
#
_entry.id   318a2a069fa9f72ddbeda5b0b88e14f2
#
_cell.length_a   1.000
_cell.length_b   1.000
_cell.length_c   1.000
_cell.angle_alpha   90.00
_cell.angle_beta   90.00
_cell.angle_gamma   90.00
#
_symmetry.space_group_name_H-M   'P 1'
#
loop_
_entity.id
_entity.type
_entity.pdbx_description
1 polymer ?
#
loop_
_entity_poly.entity_id
_entity_poly.type
_entity_poly.pdbx_seq_one_letter_code
_entity_poly.pdbx_strand_id
1 'polypeptide(L)'
;MCPTPPAAPEGPEFHIDGASKGPPELTEKTVSSPTPHVVETTTRSLLHLSAYVSIFRYVTEGVLYERPVDRLEFRTSAPRTSLFVTQGENDTIIVDLNHQRFHIRPANTRQIIEIHTSQGDDTVYIASAFKNPFHIETGAGNDTVITHAKKTNILTGAGNDMVLTGSGRSYVNTGVGNDIVNVSGSGTTSAYLGSGADFFRGDAGRVFVDGGKGDDLIIGGQGHNILSGNDGDDLITAGPATNVIYTGDGQNIIDNLKASDRIYTGSQITSISEGAYTPDKQIGTVFKVTSQPLSETGLIIEGSDTFTERVQDDLRLLLGSDNGHQLLRALTKSIRDSKKPITIREFKHVRNGLYVPTLNDGTAFAASGKPGTRTYGGTVFYNPTYSESEDVPLAALYHELCHAYNFVTGSVFGGMSPDGHGGTKSAPMVNNLELQVVGLPCNIEPFDFDDDPATPARVTNPTPYTENALLGELGLQLRKTYIYYAND
;
A
#
# COMPACT_ATOMS: atom_id res chain seq x y z
N MET A 1 27.50 9.92 3.96
CA MET A 1 28.35 8.89 4.64
C MET A 1 27.42 8.10 5.53
N CYS A 2 27.34 6.77 5.36
CA CYS A 2 26.59 5.97 6.34
C CYS A 2 27.18 6.21 7.71
N PRO A 3 26.36 6.50 8.72
CA PRO A 3 26.85 6.59 10.09
C PRO A 3 27.51 5.26 10.47
N THR A 4 28.71 5.32 11.00
CA THR A 4 29.35 4.14 11.60
C THR A 4 28.52 3.74 12.81
N PRO A 5 28.20 2.43 12.98
CA PRO A 5 27.51 1.99 14.18
C PRO A 5 28.30 2.44 15.40
N PRO A 6 27.63 2.90 16.47
CA PRO A 6 28.29 3.32 17.69
C PRO A 6 29.12 2.16 18.27
N ALA A 7 30.17 2.49 19.04
CA ALA A 7 30.85 1.51 19.87
C ALA A 7 29.84 0.80 20.77
N ALA A 8 30.11 -0.49 21.09
CA ALA A 8 29.25 -1.26 21.98
C ALA A 8 28.90 -0.43 23.23
N PRO A 9 27.62 -0.33 23.63
CA PRO A 9 27.22 0.43 24.78
C PRO A 9 27.84 -0.17 26.06
N GLU A 10 28.28 0.67 26.99
CA GLU A 10 28.74 0.26 28.35
C GLU A 10 27.52 -0.07 29.27
N GLY A 11 26.37 -0.43 28.71
CA GLY A 11 25.12 -0.66 29.42
C GLY A 11 24.80 -2.16 29.60
N PRO A 12 23.70 -2.47 30.28
CA PRO A 12 23.28 -3.85 30.52
C PRO A 12 22.94 -4.56 29.21
N GLU A 13 23.29 -5.85 29.13
CA GLU A 13 22.95 -6.73 28.01
C GLU A 13 21.78 -7.63 28.37
N PHE A 14 20.86 -7.82 27.44
CA PHE A 14 19.67 -8.65 27.58
C PHE A 14 19.58 -9.67 26.44
N HIS A 15 19.13 -10.89 26.77
CA HIS A 15 18.90 -11.94 25.79
C HIS A 15 17.41 -12.22 25.67
N ILE A 16 16.87 -12.02 24.48
CA ILE A 16 15.45 -12.19 24.16
C ILE A 16 15.28 -13.35 23.19
N ASP A 17 14.57 -14.39 23.63
CA ASP A 17 14.12 -15.46 22.74
C ASP A 17 12.77 -15.08 22.13
N GLY A 18 12.76 -14.74 20.85
CA GLY A 18 11.58 -14.37 20.09
C GLY A 18 10.54 -15.49 19.96
N ALA A 19 10.91 -16.75 20.25
CA ALA A 19 9.98 -17.87 20.34
C ALA A 19 9.36 -18.03 21.74
N SER A 20 9.89 -17.31 22.75
CA SER A 20 9.44 -17.46 24.15
C SER A 20 7.94 -17.17 24.28
N LYS A 21 7.27 -18.07 24.99
CA LYS A 21 5.89 -17.89 25.46
C LYS A 21 5.96 -17.41 26.90
N GLY A 22 6.38 -16.17 27.12
CA GLY A 22 6.26 -15.54 28.44
C GLY A 22 4.83 -15.69 28.99
N PRO A 23 4.58 -15.45 30.28
CA PRO A 23 3.22 -15.52 30.79
C PRO A 23 2.34 -14.59 29.96
N PRO A 24 1.19 -15.07 29.43
CA PRO A 24 0.29 -14.24 28.64
C PRO A 24 -0.26 -13.13 29.55
N GLU A 25 0.08 -11.88 29.25
CA GLU A 25 -0.49 -10.74 29.97
C GLU A 25 -1.91 -10.44 29.52
N LEU A 26 -2.21 -10.74 28.26
CA LEU A 26 -3.50 -10.44 27.68
C LEU A 26 -3.80 -11.41 26.54
N THR A 27 -5.00 -11.94 26.53
CA THR A 27 -5.56 -12.64 25.36
C THR A 27 -6.78 -11.87 24.89
N GLU A 28 -6.64 -11.12 23.81
CA GLU A 28 -7.76 -10.39 23.20
C GLU A 28 -8.40 -11.27 22.13
N LYS A 29 -9.72 -11.37 22.20
CA LYS A 29 -10.52 -11.92 21.11
C LYS A 29 -11.16 -10.76 20.38
N THR A 30 -10.67 -10.47 19.20
CA THR A 30 -11.23 -9.45 18.36
C THR A 30 -12.07 -10.11 17.28
N VAL A 31 -13.34 -9.73 17.21
CA VAL A 31 -14.18 -10.06 16.05
C VAL A 31 -13.84 -9.02 14.97
N SER A 32 -12.83 -9.31 14.18
CA SER A 32 -12.28 -8.34 13.22
C SER A 32 -12.86 -8.46 11.82
N SER A 33 -13.92 -9.23 11.67
CA SER A 33 -14.61 -9.37 10.39
C SER A 33 -16.01 -8.80 10.45
N PRO A 34 -16.45 -8.10 9.37
CA PRO A 34 -17.85 -7.77 9.17
C PRO A 34 -18.74 -9.00 8.97
N THR A 35 -18.16 -10.16 8.76
CA THR A 35 -18.87 -11.44 8.82
C THR A 35 -18.81 -11.96 10.26
N PRO A 36 -19.95 -12.21 10.93
CA PRO A 36 -20.01 -12.53 12.37
C PRO A 36 -19.34 -13.86 12.77
N HIS A 37 -18.57 -14.48 11.88
CA HIS A 37 -17.98 -15.82 12.07
C HIS A 37 -16.44 -15.83 12.07
N VAL A 38 -15.77 -14.68 11.86
CA VAL A 38 -14.31 -14.64 11.89
C VAL A 38 -13.83 -14.07 13.22
N VAL A 39 -13.32 -14.95 14.06
CA VAL A 39 -12.72 -14.59 15.34
C VAL A 39 -11.21 -14.68 15.19
N GLU A 40 -10.54 -13.57 15.44
CA GLU A 40 -9.09 -13.53 15.60
C GLU A 40 -8.76 -13.57 17.09
N THR A 41 -7.70 -14.29 17.43
CA THR A 41 -7.18 -14.35 18.79
C THR A 41 -5.77 -13.84 18.78
N THR A 42 -5.52 -12.71 19.44
CA THR A 42 -4.18 -12.17 19.63
C THR A 42 -3.75 -12.44 21.07
N THR A 43 -2.62 -13.15 21.22
CA THR A 43 -1.97 -13.37 22.51
C THR A 43 -0.77 -12.42 22.61
N ARG A 44 -0.75 -11.61 23.66
CA ARG A 44 0.36 -10.72 24.00
C ARG A 44 1.13 -11.28 25.18
N SER A 45 2.44 -11.36 25.07
CA SER A 45 3.35 -11.78 26.13
C SER A 45 4.43 -10.74 26.38
N LEU A 46 4.65 -10.35 27.63
CA LEU A 46 5.74 -9.46 28.00
C LEU A 46 7.04 -10.27 28.08
N LEU A 47 8.08 -9.85 27.34
CA LEU A 47 9.40 -10.47 27.34
C LEU A 47 10.42 -9.65 28.11
N HIS A 48 10.29 -8.33 28.11
CA HIS A 48 11.17 -7.41 28.83
C HIS A 48 10.44 -6.14 29.25
N LEU A 49 10.78 -5.61 30.41
CA LEU A 49 10.30 -4.32 30.89
C LEU A 49 11.41 -3.60 31.66
N SER A 50 11.72 -2.40 31.26
CA SER A 50 12.58 -1.45 31.97
C SER A 50 11.92 -0.08 32.06
N ALA A 51 12.61 0.95 32.59
CA ALA A 51 12.03 2.27 32.75
C ALA A 51 11.55 2.92 31.43
N TYR A 52 12.22 2.61 30.32
CA TYR A 52 11.95 3.24 29.03
C TYR A 52 11.73 2.25 27.87
N VAL A 53 11.91 0.95 28.09
CA VAL A 53 11.81 -0.07 27.05
C VAL A 53 10.91 -1.18 27.49
N SER A 54 9.95 -1.52 26.67
CA SER A 54 9.17 -2.75 26.79
C SER A 54 9.28 -3.56 25.52
N ILE A 55 9.39 -4.88 25.66
CA ILE A 55 9.43 -5.82 24.55
C ILE A 55 8.31 -6.82 24.73
N PHE A 56 7.43 -6.88 23.72
CA PHE A 56 6.30 -7.79 23.71
C PHE A 56 6.38 -8.73 22.51
N ARG A 57 5.84 -9.91 22.68
CA ARG A 57 5.52 -10.80 21.56
C ARG A 57 4.01 -10.86 21.37
N TYR A 58 3.57 -10.69 20.16
CA TYR A 58 2.18 -10.85 19.73
C TYR A 58 2.08 -12.03 18.78
N VAL A 59 1.13 -12.91 19.03
CA VAL A 59 0.78 -14.00 18.11
C VAL A 59 -0.71 -13.87 17.81
N THR A 60 -1.04 -13.60 16.54
CA THR A 60 -2.42 -13.49 16.06
C THR A 60 -2.78 -14.71 15.24
N GLU A 61 -3.82 -15.41 15.64
CA GLU A 61 -4.38 -16.59 14.98
C GLU A 61 -5.81 -16.30 14.56
N GLY A 62 -6.23 -16.79 13.41
CA GLY A 62 -7.61 -16.61 12.92
C GLY A 62 -7.86 -17.32 11.61
N VAL A 63 -9.14 -17.44 11.23
CA VAL A 63 -9.56 -18.15 10.02
C VAL A 63 -9.06 -17.46 8.73
N LEU A 64 -8.74 -16.16 8.81
CA LEU A 64 -8.22 -15.40 7.66
C LEU A 64 -6.72 -15.60 7.42
N TYR A 65 -6.03 -16.30 8.32
CA TYR A 65 -4.60 -16.52 8.21
C TYR A 65 -4.34 -18.00 7.91
N GLU A 66 -3.59 -18.25 6.85
CA GLU A 66 -3.05 -19.59 6.60
C GLU A 66 -2.07 -20.03 7.70
N ARG A 67 -1.45 -19.07 8.36
CA ARG A 67 -0.49 -19.25 9.45
C ARG A 67 -0.61 -18.11 10.46
N PRO A 68 -0.29 -18.34 11.76
CA PRO A 68 -0.24 -17.27 12.75
C PRO A 68 0.70 -16.15 12.34
N VAL A 69 0.30 -14.91 12.60
CA VAL A 69 1.16 -13.73 12.48
C VAL A 69 1.89 -13.54 13.79
N ASP A 70 3.21 -13.61 13.73
CA ASP A 70 4.11 -13.51 14.88
C ASP A 70 4.91 -12.21 14.81
N ARG A 71 4.80 -11.38 15.84
CA ARG A 71 5.42 -10.07 15.91
C ARG A 71 6.19 -9.90 17.20
N LEU A 72 7.36 -9.29 17.13
CA LEU A 72 8.17 -8.90 18.28
C LEU A 72 8.25 -7.37 18.29
N GLU A 73 7.57 -6.74 19.23
CA GLU A 73 7.46 -5.30 19.35
C GLU A 73 8.44 -4.74 20.37
N PHE A 74 9.23 -3.78 19.95
CA PHE A 74 10.05 -2.90 20.78
C PHE A 74 9.32 -1.57 20.91
N ARG A 75 8.92 -1.24 22.14
CA ARG A 75 8.30 0.05 22.42
C ARG A 75 9.18 0.83 23.38
N THR A 76 9.49 2.08 23.02
CA THR A 76 10.21 3.00 23.90
C THR A 76 9.34 4.16 24.30
N SER A 77 9.53 4.64 25.53
CA SER A 77 8.89 5.87 26.07
C SER A 77 9.93 6.94 26.37
N ALA A 78 11.16 6.80 25.88
CA ALA A 78 12.20 7.81 26.04
C ALA A 78 11.86 9.07 25.25
N PRO A 79 12.17 10.27 25.77
CA PRO A 79 11.93 11.54 25.03
C PRO A 79 12.72 11.68 23.75
N ARG A 80 13.75 10.89 23.59
CA ARG A 80 14.57 10.75 22.40
C ARG A 80 15.14 9.34 22.34
N THR A 81 14.98 8.67 21.22
CA THR A 81 15.45 7.31 21.01
C THR A 81 16.59 7.27 19.99
N SER A 82 17.64 6.54 20.32
CA SER A 82 18.66 6.12 19.37
C SER A 82 18.69 4.60 19.34
N LEU A 83 18.24 4.03 18.23
CA LEU A 83 18.11 2.58 18.07
C LEU A 83 18.93 2.12 16.85
N PHE A 84 19.86 1.19 17.09
CA PHE A 84 20.69 0.61 16.04
C PHE A 84 20.49 -0.90 16.00
N VAL A 85 20.17 -1.42 14.82
CA VAL A 85 20.00 -2.85 14.58
C VAL A 85 21.13 -3.37 13.72
N THR A 86 21.86 -4.34 14.25
CA THR A 86 22.99 -4.97 13.56
C THR A 86 22.87 -6.49 13.58
N GLN A 87 23.58 -7.15 12.67
CA GLN A 87 23.61 -8.60 12.61
C GLN A 87 24.59 -9.14 13.67
N GLY A 88 24.10 -10.03 14.51
CA GLY A 88 24.93 -10.83 15.42
C GLY A 88 25.30 -12.18 14.82
N GLU A 89 25.91 -13.03 15.63
CA GLU A 89 26.22 -14.41 15.28
C GLU A 89 24.97 -15.31 15.29
N ASN A 90 24.99 -16.38 14.50
CA ASN A 90 23.94 -17.41 14.47
C ASN A 90 22.51 -16.87 14.24
N ASP A 91 22.35 -15.97 13.25
CA ASP A 91 21.08 -15.30 12.91
C ASP A 91 20.50 -14.45 14.07
N THR A 92 21.31 -14.11 15.07
CA THR A 92 20.92 -13.19 16.14
C THR A 92 20.85 -11.76 15.60
N ILE A 93 19.85 -11.01 16.04
CA ILE A 93 19.72 -9.58 15.82
C ILE A 93 20.20 -8.86 17.09
N ILE A 94 21.10 -7.91 16.94
CA ILE A 94 21.54 -7.06 18.04
C ILE A 94 20.83 -5.72 17.90
N VAL A 95 20.12 -5.33 18.96
CA VAL A 95 19.46 -4.01 19.05
C VAL A 95 20.14 -3.23 20.16
N ASP A 96 20.83 -2.17 19.78
CA ASP A 96 21.37 -1.18 20.70
C ASP A 96 20.37 -0.03 20.84
N LEU A 97 19.77 0.12 21.99
CA LEU A 97 18.72 1.07 22.27
C LEU A 97 19.06 1.90 23.51
N ASN A 98 19.36 3.18 23.33
CA ASN A 98 19.66 4.13 24.42
C ASN A 98 20.60 3.56 25.48
N HIS A 99 21.77 3.03 25.09
CA HIS A 99 22.79 2.42 25.94
C HIS A 99 22.42 1.04 26.54
N GLN A 100 21.34 0.41 26.09
CA GLN A 100 20.99 -0.97 26.42
C GLN A 100 21.19 -1.85 25.19
N ARG A 101 21.75 -3.04 25.36
CA ARG A 101 21.95 -4.00 24.29
C ARG A 101 21.02 -5.19 24.43
N PHE A 102 20.30 -5.51 23.37
CA PHE A 102 19.42 -6.67 23.29
C PHE A 102 19.95 -7.64 22.23
N HIS A 103 20.22 -8.87 22.62
CA HIS A 103 20.51 -9.98 21.74
C HIS A 103 19.22 -10.74 21.48
N ILE A 104 18.71 -10.64 20.27
CA ILE A 104 17.42 -11.19 19.90
C ILE A 104 17.63 -12.39 19.00
N ARG A 105 17.02 -13.49 19.38
CA ARG A 105 16.89 -14.66 18.53
C ARG A 105 15.45 -14.74 18.00
N PRO A 106 15.16 -14.32 16.76
CA PRO A 106 13.82 -14.41 16.21
C PRO A 106 13.29 -15.85 16.19
N ALA A 107 11.98 -16.02 16.37
CA ALA A 107 11.35 -17.35 16.31
C ALA A 107 11.54 -18.01 14.92
N ASN A 108 11.53 -17.19 13.89
CA ASN A 108 11.78 -17.58 12.50
C ASN A 108 12.01 -16.32 11.64
N THR A 109 12.35 -16.49 10.37
CA THR A 109 12.63 -15.38 9.44
C THR A 109 11.38 -14.60 8.99
N ARG A 110 10.18 -15.02 9.36
CA ARG A 110 8.91 -14.34 9.07
C ARG A 110 8.40 -13.54 10.25
N GLN A 111 8.97 -13.74 11.47
CA GLN A 111 8.62 -12.94 12.64
C GLN A 111 8.89 -11.46 12.32
N ILE A 112 7.86 -10.63 12.45
CA ILE A 112 7.97 -9.21 12.20
C ILE A 112 8.62 -8.54 13.40
N ILE A 113 9.61 -7.70 13.15
CA ILE A 113 10.24 -6.88 14.18
C ILE A 113 9.61 -5.50 14.11
N GLU A 114 8.83 -5.15 15.12
CA GLU A 114 8.16 -3.86 15.25
C GLU A 114 8.95 -2.95 16.19
N ILE A 115 9.16 -1.71 15.75
CA ILE A 115 9.88 -0.68 16.51
C ILE A 115 8.95 0.51 16.61
N HIS A 116 8.51 0.81 17.83
CA HIS A 116 7.70 1.97 18.12
C HIS A 116 8.51 2.89 19.03
N THR A 117 8.91 4.02 18.52
CA THR A 117 9.38 5.12 19.35
C THR A 117 8.18 6.00 19.71
N SER A 118 8.32 7.11 20.38
CA SER A 118 7.14 7.84 20.86
C SER A 118 7.10 9.27 20.36
N GLN A 119 7.71 10.15 21.09
CA GLN A 119 7.80 11.57 20.80
C GLN A 119 9.25 12.03 20.93
N GLY A 120 9.63 13.03 20.18
CA GLY A 120 10.97 13.59 20.17
C GLY A 120 11.76 13.12 18.97
N ASP A 121 12.87 13.78 18.71
CA ASP A 121 13.70 13.53 17.52
C ASP A 121 14.44 12.19 17.65
N ASP A 122 13.89 11.16 17.04
CA ASP A 122 14.34 9.79 17.16
C ASP A 122 15.24 9.37 15.99
N THR A 123 16.09 8.37 16.22
CA THR A 123 16.96 7.79 15.19
C THR A 123 16.83 6.28 15.21
N VAL A 124 16.43 5.70 14.07
CA VAL A 124 16.40 4.25 13.86
C VAL A 124 17.32 3.89 12.69
N TYR A 125 18.30 3.03 12.98
CA TYR A 125 19.26 2.58 11.97
C TYR A 125 19.29 1.05 11.89
N ILE A 126 19.00 0.50 10.71
CA ILE A 126 19.06 -0.95 10.43
C ILE A 126 20.20 -1.22 9.44
N ALA A 127 21.30 -1.74 9.94
CA ALA A 127 22.58 -1.81 9.22
C ALA A 127 22.66 -2.88 8.13
N SER A 128 21.80 -3.91 8.14
CA SER A 128 21.98 -5.10 7.33
C SER A 128 20.72 -5.53 6.61
N ALA A 129 20.90 -6.32 5.55
CA ALA A 129 19.80 -6.91 4.77
C ALA A 129 19.16 -8.12 5.50
N PHE A 130 18.56 -7.87 6.64
CA PHE A 130 17.86 -8.89 7.42
C PHE A 130 16.77 -9.58 6.61
N LYS A 131 16.54 -10.86 6.88
CA LYS A 131 15.44 -11.62 6.29
C LYS A 131 14.09 -11.28 6.94
N ASN A 132 14.10 -10.97 8.25
CA ASN A 132 12.92 -10.57 8.99
C ASN A 132 12.36 -9.26 8.44
N PRO A 133 11.03 -9.12 8.29
CA PRO A 133 10.39 -7.84 8.00
C PRO A 133 10.51 -6.91 9.21
N PHE A 134 10.68 -5.61 8.94
CA PHE A 134 10.63 -4.56 9.95
C PHE A 134 9.41 -3.68 9.75
N HIS A 135 8.78 -3.29 10.85
CA HIS A 135 7.77 -2.25 10.91
C HIS A 135 8.25 -1.18 11.89
N ILE A 136 8.32 0.07 11.46
CA ILE A 136 8.91 1.17 12.22
C ILE A 136 7.89 2.29 12.28
N GLU A 137 7.54 2.70 13.51
CA GLU A 137 6.71 3.88 13.78
C GLU A 137 7.50 4.80 14.70
N THR A 138 7.83 6.03 14.26
CA THR A 138 8.63 6.94 15.09
C THR A 138 7.78 7.97 15.83
N GLY A 139 6.66 8.40 15.28
CA GLY A 139 5.64 9.17 16.00
C GLY A 139 5.69 10.66 15.74
N ALA A 140 6.12 11.46 16.70
CA ALA A 140 6.16 12.91 16.54
C ALA A 140 7.54 13.45 16.93
N GLY A 141 8.10 14.30 16.12
CA GLY A 141 9.46 14.86 16.22
C GLY A 141 10.14 14.85 14.85
N ASN A 142 11.35 15.37 14.76
CA ASN A 142 12.09 15.31 13.50
C ASN A 142 12.93 14.03 13.49
N ASP A 143 12.39 12.99 12.89
CA ASP A 143 12.93 11.65 13.00
C ASP A 143 13.89 11.30 11.87
N THR A 144 14.77 10.35 12.12
CA THR A 144 15.69 9.83 11.11
C THR A 144 15.60 8.31 11.07
N VAL A 145 15.18 7.76 9.92
CA VAL A 145 15.13 6.33 9.69
C VAL A 145 16.05 5.94 8.55
N ILE A 146 17.01 5.06 8.83
CA ILE A 146 17.92 4.51 7.81
C ILE A 146 17.80 3.00 7.84
N THR A 147 17.44 2.38 6.72
CA THR A 147 17.26 0.93 6.66
C THR A 147 17.92 0.29 5.45
N HIS A 148 18.57 -0.85 5.69
CA HIS A 148 19.08 -1.76 4.67
C HIS A 148 18.38 -3.14 4.73
N ALA A 149 17.29 -3.28 5.49
CA ALA A 149 16.53 -4.52 5.58
C ALA A 149 15.89 -4.89 4.23
N LYS A 150 15.59 -6.17 4.03
CA LYS A 150 14.98 -6.67 2.78
C LYS A 150 13.51 -6.25 2.63
N LYS A 151 12.80 -6.07 3.73
CA LYS A 151 11.42 -5.62 3.76
C LYS A 151 11.21 -4.70 4.96
N THR A 152 10.77 -3.47 4.69
CA THR A 152 10.53 -2.47 5.74
C THR A 152 9.24 -1.68 5.47
N ASN A 153 8.43 -1.51 6.50
CA ASN A 153 7.34 -0.53 6.54
C ASN A 153 7.74 0.58 7.51
N ILE A 154 7.68 1.83 7.08
CA ILE A 154 8.12 3.00 7.84
C ILE A 154 6.97 4.00 7.89
N LEU A 155 6.63 4.43 9.11
CA LEU A 155 5.65 5.46 9.40
C LEU A 155 6.35 6.46 10.33
N THR A 156 6.71 7.65 9.84
CA THR A 156 7.44 8.61 10.68
C THR A 156 6.50 9.54 11.44
N GLY A 157 5.43 9.98 10.83
CA GLY A 157 4.33 10.63 11.56
C GLY A 157 4.32 12.14 11.44
N ALA A 158 4.71 12.88 12.47
CA ALA A 158 4.62 14.34 12.45
C ALA A 158 5.96 14.97 12.79
N GLY A 159 6.44 15.88 11.96
CA GLY A 159 7.72 16.56 12.07
C GLY A 159 8.44 16.56 10.73
N ASN A 160 9.61 17.16 10.66
CA ASN A 160 10.38 17.14 9.44
C ASN A 160 11.33 15.94 9.45
N ASP A 161 10.92 14.88 8.80
CA ASP A 161 11.53 13.57 8.89
C ASP A 161 12.54 13.29 7.77
N MET A 162 13.47 12.41 8.03
CA MET A 162 14.43 11.93 7.05
C MET A 162 14.42 10.42 6.96
N VAL A 163 14.10 9.89 5.79
CA VAL A 163 14.12 8.45 5.51
C VAL A 163 15.13 8.12 4.42
N LEU A 164 16.01 7.19 4.70
CA LEU A 164 16.92 6.59 3.73
C LEU A 164 16.67 5.09 3.65
N THR A 165 16.23 4.61 2.48
CA THR A 165 16.04 3.18 2.24
C THR A 165 17.17 2.59 1.40
N GLY A 166 17.45 1.28 1.58
CA GLY A 166 18.41 0.52 0.79
C GLY A 166 17.78 -0.25 -0.36
N SER A 167 18.44 -1.34 -0.79
CA SER A 167 17.99 -2.20 -1.91
C SER A 167 16.83 -3.13 -1.57
N GLY A 168 16.23 -3.03 -0.40
CA GLY A 168 15.07 -3.82 -0.01
C GLY A 168 13.76 -3.30 -0.58
N ARG A 169 12.67 -4.01 -0.28
CA ARG A 169 11.31 -3.49 -0.50
C ARG A 169 10.95 -2.58 0.66
N SER A 170 10.55 -1.36 0.36
CA SER A 170 10.16 -0.38 1.38
C SER A 170 8.79 0.22 1.09
N TYR A 171 7.96 0.28 2.12
CA TYR A 171 6.82 1.17 2.22
C TYR A 171 7.22 2.32 3.15
N VAL A 172 6.99 3.55 2.75
CA VAL A 172 7.29 4.76 3.52
C VAL A 172 6.06 5.64 3.54
N ASN A 173 5.67 6.10 4.72
CA ASN A 173 4.68 7.16 4.90
C ASN A 173 5.28 8.14 5.90
N THR A 174 5.56 9.36 5.47
CA THR A 174 6.21 10.36 6.31
C THR A 174 5.22 11.20 7.09
N GLY A 175 4.04 11.46 6.55
CA GLY A 175 2.93 12.06 7.30
C GLY A 175 2.85 13.56 7.22
N VAL A 176 3.09 14.29 8.29
CA VAL A 176 2.93 15.75 8.35
C VAL A 176 4.27 16.41 8.63
N GLY A 177 4.72 17.29 7.75
CA GLY A 177 5.98 18.02 7.88
C GLY A 177 6.68 18.18 6.54
N ASN A 178 7.82 18.82 6.51
CA ASN A 178 8.62 18.92 5.30
C ASN A 178 9.66 17.81 5.32
N ASP A 179 9.38 16.74 4.63
CA ASP A 179 10.06 15.46 4.76
C ASP A 179 11.10 15.22 3.66
N ILE A 180 12.05 14.36 3.93
CA ILE A 180 13.09 13.97 2.98
C ILE A 180 13.13 12.44 2.86
N VAL A 181 12.82 11.92 1.68
CA VAL A 181 12.94 10.49 1.38
C VAL A 181 13.96 10.27 0.29
N ASN A 182 15.03 9.55 0.63
CA ASN A 182 16.04 9.12 -0.33
C ASN A 182 16.04 7.60 -0.45
N VAL A 183 15.90 7.11 -1.67
CA VAL A 183 16.01 5.69 -1.98
C VAL A 183 17.41 5.41 -2.50
N SER A 184 18.06 4.37 -2.03
CA SER A 184 19.36 3.92 -2.57
C SER A 184 19.31 2.45 -2.95
N GLY A 185 19.78 2.14 -4.16
CA GLY A 185 19.85 0.77 -4.66
C GLY A 185 18.65 0.37 -5.53
N SER A 186 18.51 -0.95 -5.75
CA SER A 186 17.63 -1.51 -6.79
C SER A 186 16.30 -2.08 -6.24
N GLY A 187 15.96 -1.80 -4.99
CA GLY A 187 14.71 -2.26 -4.38
C GLY A 187 13.47 -1.56 -4.92
N THR A 188 12.30 -2.05 -4.52
CA THR A 188 11.02 -1.41 -4.82
C THR A 188 10.61 -0.55 -3.63
N THR A 189 10.28 0.71 -3.89
CA THR A 189 9.80 1.62 -2.84
C THR A 189 8.44 2.20 -3.22
N SER A 190 7.49 2.14 -2.27
CA SER A 190 6.25 2.91 -2.32
C SER A 190 6.32 3.98 -1.23
N ALA A 191 6.38 5.25 -1.62
CA ALA A 191 6.52 6.40 -0.74
C ALA A 191 5.28 7.29 -0.83
N TYR A 192 4.78 7.69 0.32
CA TYR A 192 3.70 8.63 0.53
C TYR A 192 4.23 9.71 1.45
N LEU A 193 4.38 10.93 0.91
CA LEU A 193 5.09 11.98 1.62
C LEU A 193 4.15 12.73 2.58
N GLY A 194 2.88 12.88 2.20
CA GLY A 194 1.83 13.37 3.09
C GLY A 194 1.55 14.85 2.96
N SER A 195 1.75 15.63 4.00
CA SER A 195 1.45 17.05 3.97
C SER A 195 2.69 17.87 4.30
N GLY A 196 3.09 18.76 3.43
CA GLY A 196 4.27 19.62 3.60
C GLY A 196 4.90 19.96 2.27
N ALA A 197 6.06 20.57 2.30
CA ALA A 197 6.88 20.75 1.10
C ALA A 197 7.99 19.70 1.14
N ASP A 198 7.75 18.59 0.46
CA ASP A 198 8.52 17.37 0.61
C ASP A 198 9.58 17.18 -0.47
N PHE A 199 10.57 16.38 -0.17
CA PHE A 199 11.62 16.02 -1.11
C PHE A 199 11.71 14.48 -1.25
N PHE A 200 11.55 13.99 -2.47
CA PHE A 200 11.79 12.59 -2.82
C PHE A 200 12.88 12.44 -3.87
N ARG A 201 13.74 11.45 -3.68
CA ARG A 201 14.71 11.03 -4.69
C ARG A 201 14.81 9.53 -4.81
N GLY A 202 14.48 9.00 -5.99
CA GLY A 202 14.66 7.59 -6.37
C GLY A 202 16.09 7.25 -6.81
N ASP A 203 16.41 5.96 -6.86
CA ASP A 203 17.66 5.41 -7.40
C ASP A 203 17.35 4.29 -8.43
N ALA A 204 18.07 3.18 -8.43
CA ALA A 204 18.05 2.18 -9.49
C ALA A 204 16.76 1.32 -9.54
N GLY A 205 16.03 1.26 -8.45
CA GLY A 205 14.82 0.45 -8.31
C GLY A 205 13.57 1.07 -8.93
N ARG A 206 12.46 0.32 -8.85
CA ARG A 206 11.13 0.82 -9.16
C ARG A 206 10.62 1.65 -8.00
N VAL A 207 10.06 2.83 -8.29
CA VAL A 207 9.42 3.66 -7.28
C VAL A 207 7.98 3.99 -7.64
N PHE A 208 7.13 4.01 -6.63
CA PHE A 208 5.85 4.67 -6.59
C PHE A 208 5.96 5.79 -5.58
N VAL A 209 5.64 7.01 -5.97
CA VAL A 209 5.68 8.18 -5.09
C VAL A 209 4.39 8.95 -5.21
N ASP A 210 3.84 9.33 -4.07
CA ASP A 210 2.76 10.29 -3.95
C ASP A 210 3.25 11.44 -3.06
N GLY A 211 3.34 12.66 -3.61
CA GLY A 211 3.76 13.87 -2.90
C GLY A 211 2.77 14.21 -1.79
N GLY A 212 1.49 14.22 -2.11
CA GLY A 212 0.45 14.52 -1.14
C GLY A 212 -0.01 15.96 -1.21
N LYS A 213 0.06 16.73 -0.13
CA LYS A 213 -0.32 18.14 -0.11
C LYS A 213 0.89 19.02 0.10
N GLY A 214 1.02 20.04 -0.72
CA GLY A 214 2.08 21.05 -0.65
C GLY A 214 2.95 21.04 -1.88
N ASP A 215 3.90 21.96 -1.94
CA ASP A 215 4.72 22.14 -3.13
C ASP A 215 5.94 21.21 -3.05
N ASP A 216 5.89 20.07 -3.74
CA ASP A 216 6.82 18.98 -3.61
C ASP A 216 7.93 18.98 -4.69
N LEU A 217 9.07 18.41 -4.34
CA LEU A 217 10.16 18.13 -5.27
C LEU A 217 10.37 16.62 -5.40
N ILE A 218 9.94 16.05 -6.52
CA ILE A 218 10.00 14.62 -6.78
C ILE A 218 10.98 14.33 -7.91
N ILE A 219 12.06 13.59 -7.61
CA ILE A 219 13.05 13.15 -8.59
C ILE A 219 12.96 11.64 -8.75
N GLY A 220 12.49 11.18 -9.91
CA GLY A 220 12.39 9.77 -10.28
C GLY A 220 13.77 9.11 -10.39
N GLY A 221 13.79 7.81 -10.11
CA GLY A 221 14.99 6.97 -10.21
C GLY A 221 15.27 6.44 -11.62
N GLN A 222 16.25 5.56 -11.73
CA GLN A 222 16.64 4.94 -13.00
C GLN A 222 15.71 3.81 -13.44
N GLY A 223 14.92 3.25 -12.51
CA GLY A 223 13.92 2.20 -12.79
C GLY A 223 12.60 2.78 -13.31
N HIS A 224 11.58 1.91 -13.42
CA HIS A 224 10.23 2.34 -13.74
C HIS A 224 9.66 3.18 -12.59
N ASN A 225 9.19 4.40 -12.90
CA ASN A 225 8.67 5.31 -11.90
C ASN A 225 7.17 5.57 -12.12
N ILE A 226 6.42 5.61 -11.03
CA ILE A 226 5.05 6.10 -10.94
C ILE A 226 5.11 7.27 -9.98
N LEU A 227 4.92 8.49 -10.49
CA LEU A 227 5.13 9.74 -9.76
C LEU A 227 3.83 10.53 -9.72
N SER A 228 3.36 10.91 -8.55
CA SER A 228 2.19 11.76 -8.34
C SER A 228 2.59 13.00 -7.54
N GLY A 229 2.26 14.20 -8.04
CA GLY A 229 2.34 15.44 -7.27
C GLY A 229 1.22 15.53 -6.24
N ASN A 230 -0.01 15.22 -6.65
CA ASN A 230 -1.26 15.33 -5.90
C ASN A 230 -1.69 16.82 -5.74
N ASP A 231 -1.76 17.41 -4.54
CA ASP A 231 -2.26 18.78 -4.30
C ASP A 231 -1.08 19.76 -4.09
N GLY A 232 -0.82 20.69 -5.00
CA GLY A 232 0.23 21.71 -4.85
C GLY A 232 0.89 22.11 -6.17
N ASP A 233 1.83 23.04 -6.09
CA ASP A 233 2.62 23.47 -7.24
C ASP A 233 3.95 22.67 -7.25
N ASP A 234 3.94 21.48 -7.87
CA ASP A 234 5.00 20.50 -7.77
C ASP A 234 6.07 20.61 -8.85
N LEU A 235 7.28 20.19 -8.50
CA LEU A 235 8.37 19.97 -9.46
C LEU A 235 8.69 18.49 -9.57
N ILE A 236 8.32 17.88 -10.69
CA ILE A 236 8.54 16.46 -10.95
C ILE A 236 9.58 16.26 -12.03
N THR A 237 10.72 15.67 -11.68
CA THR A 237 11.78 15.30 -12.63
C THR A 237 11.66 13.81 -12.96
N ALA A 238 11.32 13.49 -14.20
CA ALA A 238 11.22 12.12 -14.69
C ALA A 238 12.58 11.42 -14.74
N GLY A 239 12.59 10.14 -14.40
CA GLY A 239 13.79 9.30 -14.48
C GLY A 239 14.13 8.84 -15.91
N PRO A 240 15.28 8.17 -16.12
CA PRO A 240 15.72 7.73 -17.44
C PRO A 240 14.93 6.55 -18.04
N ALA A 241 14.20 5.77 -17.26
CA ALA A 241 13.32 4.71 -17.77
C ALA A 241 11.94 5.25 -18.14
N THR A 242 10.96 4.37 -18.36
CA THR A 242 9.57 4.76 -18.60
C THR A 242 8.93 5.25 -17.31
N ASN A 243 8.25 6.39 -17.40
CA ASN A 243 7.57 7.01 -16.28
C ASN A 243 6.07 7.10 -16.53
N VAL A 244 5.30 6.97 -15.45
CA VAL A 244 3.87 7.28 -15.39
C VAL A 244 3.73 8.41 -14.38
N ILE A 245 3.19 9.54 -14.83
CA ILE A 245 3.16 10.78 -14.04
C ILE A 245 1.72 11.25 -13.92
N TYR A 246 1.27 11.44 -12.69
CA TYR A 246 0.00 12.06 -12.33
C TYR A 246 0.32 13.44 -11.77
N THR A 247 -0.11 14.51 -12.43
CA THR A 247 0.27 15.85 -11.98
C THR A 247 -0.51 16.27 -10.73
N GLY A 248 -1.76 15.81 -10.60
CA GLY A 248 -2.64 16.32 -9.57
C GLY A 248 -3.15 17.73 -9.85
N ASP A 249 -3.55 18.44 -8.80
CA ASP A 249 -4.01 19.82 -8.84
C ASP A 249 -2.82 20.79 -8.70
N GLY A 250 -3.01 22.07 -9.10
CA GLY A 250 -1.98 23.12 -9.02
C GLY A 250 -1.23 23.38 -10.32
N GLN A 251 -0.18 24.20 -10.24
CA GLN A 251 0.66 24.58 -11.38
C GLN A 251 1.96 23.79 -11.38
N ASN A 252 1.88 22.56 -11.88
CA ASN A 252 2.99 21.63 -11.83
C ASN A 252 4.01 21.84 -12.94
N ILE A 253 5.29 21.63 -12.63
CA ILE A 253 6.39 21.63 -13.58
C ILE A 253 6.91 20.20 -13.73
N ILE A 254 6.91 19.69 -14.96
CA ILE A 254 7.48 18.38 -15.27
C ILE A 254 8.73 18.57 -16.12
N ASP A 255 9.82 17.94 -15.67
CA ASP A 255 11.12 18.02 -16.34
C ASP A 255 11.61 16.63 -16.78
N ASN A 256 12.57 16.62 -17.73
CA ASN A 256 13.28 15.43 -18.22
C ASN A 256 12.39 14.35 -18.85
N LEU A 257 11.28 14.74 -19.48
CA LEU A 257 10.33 13.82 -20.14
C LEU A 257 10.90 13.14 -21.38
N LYS A 258 10.37 11.95 -21.68
CA LYS A 258 10.68 11.16 -22.88
C LYS A 258 9.39 10.77 -23.63
N ALA A 259 9.55 10.38 -24.89
CA ALA A 259 8.44 9.94 -25.74
C ALA A 259 7.69 8.71 -25.20
N SER A 260 8.35 7.90 -24.36
CA SER A 260 7.75 6.72 -23.73
C SER A 260 6.95 7.02 -22.47
N ASP A 261 7.03 8.25 -21.94
CA ASP A 261 6.36 8.60 -20.69
C ASP A 261 4.87 8.86 -20.88
N ARG A 262 4.10 8.56 -19.87
CA ARG A 262 2.65 8.80 -19.82
C ARG A 262 2.36 9.82 -18.75
N ILE A 263 1.59 10.86 -19.10
CA ILE A 263 1.27 11.97 -18.21
C ILE A 263 -0.24 12.06 -18.11
N TYR A 264 -0.76 11.95 -16.91
CA TYR A 264 -2.16 12.14 -16.57
C TYR A 264 -2.31 13.49 -15.89
N THR A 265 -3.12 14.38 -16.46
CA THR A 265 -3.28 15.75 -15.95
C THR A 265 -4.73 16.18 -16.01
N GLY A 266 -5.13 17.03 -15.07
CA GLY A 266 -6.44 17.68 -15.06
C GLY A 266 -6.58 18.79 -16.10
N SER A 267 -7.47 19.75 -15.82
CA SER A 267 -7.73 20.88 -16.72
C SER A 267 -6.68 21.99 -16.67
N GLN A 268 -5.87 22.05 -15.62
CA GLN A 268 -4.80 23.03 -15.47
C GLN A 268 -3.61 22.66 -16.35
N ILE A 269 -3.04 23.65 -17.01
CA ILE A 269 -1.89 23.44 -17.89
C ILE A 269 -0.63 23.36 -17.02
N THR A 270 -0.12 22.16 -16.87
CA THR A 270 1.21 21.92 -16.36
C THR A 270 2.24 22.48 -17.34
N SER A 271 3.19 23.27 -16.87
CA SER A 271 4.29 23.67 -17.72
C SER A 271 5.29 22.54 -17.86
N ILE A 272 5.69 22.24 -19.09
CA ILE A 272 6.80 21.32 -19.39
C ILE A 272 8.02 22.19 -19.58
N SER A 273 9.11 21.96 -18.84
CA SER A 273 10.29 22.80 -18.91
C SER A 273 10.92 22.78 -20.31
N GLU A 274 11.33 23.94 -20.80
CA GLU A 274 11.78 24.16 -22.18
C GLU A 274 13.04 23.36 -22.60
N GLY A 275 13.72 22.70 -21.68
CA GLY A 275 14.93 21.91 -21.99
C GLY A 275 14.70 20.68 -22.88
N ALA A 276 13.47 20.20 -22.96
CA ALA A 276 13.09 18.98 -23.70
C ALA A 276 12.14 19.25 -24.88
N TYR A 277 11.55 20.43 -25.01
CA TYR A 277 10.59 20.74 -26.07
C TYR A 277 11.29 21.25 -27.31
N THR A 278 11.41 20.41 -28.33
CA THR A 278 11.55 20.85 -29.71
C THR A 278 10.22 20.54 -30.42
N PRO A 279 9.69 21.45 -31.28
CA PRO A 279 8.40 21.29 -31.96
C PRO A 279 8.23 19.97 -32.72
N ASP A 280 9.33 19.29 -33.04
CA ASP A 280 9.37 18.06 -33.81
C ASP A 280 9.56 16.79 -32.96
N LYS A 281 9.67 16.89 -31.62
CA LYS A 281 9.81 15.76 -30.72
C LYS A 281 8.52 15.56 -29.93
N GLN A 282 7.83 14.45 -30.17
CA GLN A 282 6.71 14.03 -29.34
C GLN A 282 7.25 13.68 -27.94
N ILE A 283 6.91 14.49 -26.94
CA ILE A 283 7.33 14.32 -25.56
C ILE A 283 6.19 13.67 -24.81
N GLY A 284 6.30 12.36 -24.59
CA GLY A 284 5.33 11.59 -23.83
C GLY A 284 3.94 11.53 -24.46
N THR A 285 3.06 10.77 -23.85
CA THR A 285 1.62 10.76 -24.17
C THR A 285 0.88 11.44 -23.03
N VAL A 286 0.20 12.55 -23.35
CA VAL A 286 -0.59 13.30 -22.36
C VAL A 286 -2.04 12.87 -22.41
N PHE A 287 -2.56 12.41 -21.29
CA PHE A 287 -3.96 12.06 -21.07
C PHE A 287 -4.61 13.17 -20.24
N LYS A 288 -5.65 13.79 -20.77
CA LYS A 288 -6.44 14.77 -20.02
C LYS A 288 -7.57 14.05 -19.31
N VAL A 289 -7.55 14.08 -17.99
CA VAL A 289 -8.56 13.47 -17.13
C VAL A 289 -9.37 14.58 -16.48
N THR A 290 -10.67 14.63 -16.77
CA THR A 290 -11.57 15.59 -16.11
C THR A 290 -12.09 14.93 -14.84
N SER A 291 -11.41 15.15 -13.74
CA SER A 291 -11.79 14.62 -12.43
C SER A 291 -12.96 15.38 -11.81
N GLN A 292 -13.73 14.69 -10.98
CA GLN A 292 -14.69 15.32 -10.05
C GLN A 292 -13.99 15.57 -8.70
N PRO A 293 -14.41 16.56 -7.92
CA PRO A 293 -13.88 16.73 -6.56
C PRO A 293 -14.12 15.50 -5.70
N LEU A 294 -13.16 15.16 -4.85
CA LEU A 294 -13.27 14.02 -3.93
C LEU A 294 -14.52 14.09 -3.05
N SER A 295 -14.90 15.31 -2.60
CA SER A 295 -16.10 15.55 -1.81
C SER A 295 -17.41 15.20 -2.52
N GLU A 296 -17.40 15.09 -3.85
CA GLU A 296 -18.59 14.74 -4.65
C GLU A 296 -18.74 13.24 -4.86
N THR A 297 -17.74 12.43 -4.50
CA THR A 297 -17.79 10.97 -4.66
C THR A 297 -18.86 10.31 -3.78
N GLY A 298 -19.13 10.89 -2.61
CA GLY A 298 -20.03 10.33 -1.61
C GLY A 298 -19.46 9.10 -0.90
N LEU A 299 -18.17 8.80 -1.09
CA LEU A 299 -17.44 7.80 -0.32
C LEU A 299 -17.22 8.30 1.10
N ILE A 300 -17.30 7.41 2.07
CA ILE A 300 -17.02 7.69 3.49
C ILE A 300 -15.71 7.02 3.86
N ILE A 301 -14.83 7.73 4.55
CA ILE A 301 -13.56 7.18 5.05
C ILE A 301 -13.64 7.13 6.58
N GLU A 302 -13.36 5.96 7.17
CA GLU A 302 -13.41 5.72 8.61
C GLU A 302 -12.13 5.06 9.09
N GLY A 303 -11.36 5.75 9.93
CA GLY A 303 -10.11 5.26 10.49
C GLY A 303 -9.37 6.32 11.28
N SER A 304 -8.09 6.08 11.56
CA SER A 304 -7.19 7.08 12.13
C SER A 304 -7.00 8.28 11.18
N ASP A 305 -6.51 9.39 11.70
CA ASP A 305 -6.24 10.58 10.88
C ASP A 305 -5.23 10.24 9.76
N THR A 306 -4.17 9.54 10.09
CA THR A 306 -3.15 9.07 9.13
C THR A 306 -3.74 8.17 8.04
N PHE A 307 -4.64 7.24 8.42
CA PHE A 307 -5.34 6.41 7.46
C PHE A 307 -6.25 7.23 6.55
N THR A 308 -6.99 8.18 7.16
CA THR A 308 -7.92 9.02 6.42
C THR A 308 -7.20 9.88 5.38
N GLU A 309 -6.10 10.52 5.75
CA GLU A 309 -5.27 11.31 4.84
C GLU A 309 -4.73 10.43 3.71
N ARG A 310 -4.13 9.30 4.07
CA ARG A 310 -3.56 8.34 3.12
C ARG A 310 -4.59 7.84 2.09
N VAL A 311 -5.82 7.52 2.51
CA VAL A 311 -6.90 7.09 1.61
C VAL A 311 -7.39 8.24 0.73
N GLN A 312 -7.42 9.47 1.25
CA GLN A 312 -7.76 10.62 0.44
C GLN A 312 -6.78 10.82 -0.71
N ASP A 313 -5.48 10.63 -0.48
CA ASP A 313 -4.44 10.75 -1.50
C ASP A 313 -4.57 9.63 -2.55
N ASP A 314 -4.80 8.38 -2.13
CA ASP A 314 -5.13 7.29 -3.04
C ASP A 314 -6.33 7.61 -3.95
N LEU A 315 -7.39 8.16 -3.36
CA LEU A 315 -8.59 8.49 -4.11
C LEU A 315 -8.39 9.68 -5.06
N ARG A 316 -7.57 10.68 -4.69
CA ARG A 316 -7.20 11.78 -5.59
C ARG A 316 -6.39 11.28 -6.78
N LEU A 317 -5.41 10.40 -6.53
CA LEU A 317 -4.66 9.77 -7.61
C LEU A 317 -5.61 8.98 -8.53
N LEU A 318 -6.53 8.19 -7.98
CA LEU A 318 -7.53 7.47 -8.79
C LEU A 318 -8.46 8.42 -9.56
N LEU A 319 -8.81 9.57 -9.01
CA LEU A 319 -9.59 10.59 -9.74
C LEU A 319 -8.77 11.22 -10.88
N GLY A 320 -7.46 11.32 -10.74
CA GLY A 320 -6.53 11.75 -11.81
C GLY A 320 -6.16 10.65 -12.81
N SER A 321 -6.49 9.40 -12.53
CA SER A 321 -6.26 8.22 -13.37
C SER A 321 -7.41 8.01 -14.36
N ASP A 322 -7.12 7.59 -15.59
CA ASP A 322 -8.18 7.35 -16.60
C ASP A 322 -9.09 6.18 -16.18
N ASN A 323 -8.53 5.08 -15.71
CA ASN A 323 -9.31 3.95 -15.24
C ASN A 323 -9.97 4.23 -13.87
N GLY A 324 -9.22 4.85 -12.95
CA GLY A 324 -9.70 5.19 -11.61
C GLY A 324 -10.87 6.15 -11.64
N HIS A 325 -10.77 7.20 -12.45
CA HIS A 325 -11.85 8.18 -12.64
C HIS A 325 -13.15 7.52 -13.10
N GLN A 326 -13.10 6.63 -14.09
CA GLN A 326 -14.28 5.96 -14.61
C GLN A 326 -14.93 5.04 -13.56
N LEU A 327 -14.13 4.28 -12.79
CA LEU A 327 -14.63 3.45 -11.69
C LEU A 327 -15.29 4.31 -10.60
N LEU A 328 -14.60 5.33 -10.11
CA LEU A 328 -15.13 6.22 -9.07
C LEU A 328 -16.39 6.94 -9.52
N ARG A 329 -16.48 7.36 -10.78
CA ARG A 329 -17.69 7.97 -11.36
C ARG A 329 -18.88 7.00 -11.35
N ALA A 330 -18.65 5.73 -11.69
CA ALA A 330 -19.71 4.70 -11.66
C ALA A 330 -20.21 4.47 -10.22
N LEU A 331 -19.30 4.39 -9.24
CA LEU A 331 -19.65 4.25 -7.82
C LEU A 331 -20.38 5.49 -7.29
N THR A 332 -19.88 6.69 -7.60
CA THR A 332 -20.54 7.97 -7.26
C THR A 332 -21.96 8.03 -7.75
N LYS A 333 -22.20 7.62 -9.00
CA LYS A 333 -23.56 7.56 -9.56
C LYS A 333 -24.44 6.61 -8.75
N SER A 334 -23.93 5.42 -8.41
CA SER A 334 -24.67 4.43 -7.62
C SER A 334 -25.00 4.96 -6.21
N ILE A 335 -24.03 5.59 -5.54
CA ILE A 335 -24.24 6.19 -4.20
C ILE A 335 -25.30 7.30 -4.27
N ARG A 336 -25.23 8.19 -5.26
CA ARG A 336 -26.18 9.27 -5.44
C ARG A 336 -27.59 8.77 -5.70
N ASP A 337 -27.75 7.76 -6.56
CA ASP A 337 -29.05 7.23 -6.97
C ASP A 337 -29.71 6.42 -5.85
N SER A 338 -28.92 5.65 -5.09
CA SER A 338 -29.43 4.78 -4.00
C SER A 338 -29.48 5.45 -2.63
N LYS A 339 -28.75 6.52 -2.42
CA LYS A 339 -28.49 7.16 -1.09
C LYS A 339 -27.82 6.19 -0.08
N LYS A 340 -27.10 5.18 -0.58
CA LYS A 340 -26.37 4.21 0.22
C LYS A 340 -24.87 4.42 0.01
N PRO A 341 -24.13 4.86 1.03
CA PRO A 341 -22.70 5.10 0.88
C PRO A 341 -21.89 3.81 0.77
N ILE A 342 -20.73 3.91 0.17
CA ILE A 342 -19.65 2.94 0.29
C ILE A 342 -18.66 3.53 1.28
N THR A 343 -18.32 2.76 2.32
CA THR A 343 -17.38 3.18 3.37
C THR A 343 -16.05 2.49 3.16
N ILE A 344 -14.96 3.26 3.16
CA ILE A 344 -13.59 2.73 3.20
C ILE A 344 -13.15 2.81 4.66
N ARG A 345 -12.86 1.65 5.26
CA ARG A 345 -12.57 1.52 6.68
C ARG A 345 -11.18 0.96 6.91
N GLU A 346 -10.49 1.54 7.89
CA GLU A 346 -9.16 1.09 8.30
C GLU A 346 -9.17 -0.38 8.73
N PHE A 347 -8.22 -1.15 8.19
CA PHE A 347 -8.05 -2.56 8.45
C PHE A 347 -6.61 -2.83 8.89
N LYS A 348 -6.38 -2.98 10.20
CA LYS A 348 -5.03 -3.11 10.80
C LYS A 348 -4.47 -4.55 10.76
N HIS A 349 -4.82 -5.33 9.75
CA HIS A 349 -4.44 -6.73 9.64
C HIS A 349 -3.60 -7.04 8.41
N VAL A 350 -3.08 -8.26 8.34
CA VAL A 350 -2.15 -8.75 7.31
C VAL A 350 -2.74 -8.96 5.92
N ARG A 351 -3.92 -8.46 5.61
CA ARG A 351 -4.48 -8.47 4.25
C ARG A 351 -4.66 -7.05 3.76
N ASN A 352 -4.49 -6.88 2.44
CA ASN A 352 -4.55 -5.57 1.81
C ASN A 352 -5.96 -5.00 1.78
N GLY A 353 -6.99 -5.85 1.58
CA GLY A 353 -8.35 -5.38 1.44
C GLY A 353 -9.39 -6.49 1.51
N LEU A 354 -10.64 -6.06 1.68
CA LEU A 354 -11.82 -6.89 1.62
C LEU A 354 -13.04 -6.00 1.40
N TYR A 355 -13.82 -6.24 0.35
CA TYR A 355 -15.13 -5.62 0.20
C TYR A 355 -16.25 -6.47 0.79
N VAL A 356 -17.12 -5.84 1.57
CA VAL A 356 -18.32 -6.47 2.15
C VAL A 356 -19.56 -5.67 1.77
N PRO A 357 -20.46 -6.22 0.96
CA PRO A 357 -21.71 -5.58 0.60
C PRO A 357 -22.63 -5.45 1.82
N THR A 358 -23.50 -4.44 1.83
CA THR A 358 -24.48 -4.22 2.93
C THR A 358 -25.43 -5.41 3.09
N LEU A 359 -25.81 -6.06 1.99
CA LEU A 359 -26.62 -7.28 2.00
C LEU A 359 -25.98 -8.26 1.01
N ASN A 360 -25.79 -9.50 1.44
CA ASN A 360 -25.34 -10.60 0.60
C ASN A 360 -26.20 -11.82 0.89
N ASP A 361 -27.37 -11.86 0.28
CA ASP A 361 -28.31 -13.00 0.35
C ASP A 361 -28.15 -13.97 -0.82
N GLY A 362 -27.08 -13.79 -1.61
CA GLY A 362 -26.80 -14.61 -2.79
C GLY A 362 -27.57 -14.21 -4.06
N THR A 363 -28.46 -13.21 -3.98
CA THR A 363 -29.24 -12.77 -5.16
C THR A 363 -28.49 -11.81 -6.08
N ALA A 364 -27.32 -11.30 -5.65
CA ALA A 364 -26.49 -10.39 -6.42
C ALA A 364 -25.73 -11.06 -7.58
N PHE A 365 -25.70 -12.39 -7.62
CA PHE A 365 -24.98 -13.12 -8.67
C PHE A 365 -25.71 -13.05 -10.01
N ALA A 366 -24.96 -12.72 -11.05
CA ALA A 366 -25.44 -12.80 -12.43
C ALA A 366 -25.71 -14.28 -12.81
N ALA A 367 -26.79 -14.55 -13.49
CA ALA A 367 -27.16 -15.88 -13.92
C ALA A 367 -27.73 -15.87 -15.34
N SER A 368 -27.32 -16.82 -16.17
CA SER A 368 -27.77 -16.97 -17.56
C SER A 368 -27.65 -15.68 -18.39
N GLY A 369 -26.54 -14.96 -18.23
CA GLY A 369 -26.26 -13.71 -18.93
C GLY A 369 -27.09 -12.50 -18.45
N LYS A 370 -27.84 -12.62 -17.36
CA LYS A 370 -28.65 -11.55 -16.78
C LYS A 370 -28.07 -11.04 -15.47
N PRO A 371 -28.20 -9.72 -15.18
CA PRO A 371 -27.75 -9.18 -13.92
C PRO A 371 -28.52 -9.77 -12.74
N GLY A 372 -27.82 -9.99 -11.63
CA GLY A 372 -28.39 -10.28 -10.34
C GLY A 372 -29.03 -9.04 -9.70
N THR A 373 -29.53 -9.20 -8.47
CA THR A 373 -30.06 -8.09 -7.70
C THR A 373 -28.93 -7.11 -7.35
N ARG A 374 -29.09 -5.83 -7.65
CA ARG A 374 -28.15 -4.78 -7.27
C ARG A 374 -28.13 -4.60 -5.76
N THR A 375 -26.95 -4.70 -5.18
CA THR A 375 -26.73 -4.46 -3.75
C THR A 375 -26.01 -3.13 -3.58
N TYR A 376 -26.71 -2.18 -2.95
CA TYR A 376 -26.19 -0.82 -2.81
C TYR A 376 -25.52 -0.63 -1.45
N GLY A 377 -24.42 0.15 -1.44
CA GLY A 377 -23.61 0.39 -0.27
C GLY A 377 -22.73 -0.82 0.09
N GLY A 378 -21.91 -0.64 1.09
CA GLY A 378 -20.96 -1.67 1.57
C GLY A 378 -19.75 -1.06 2.23
N THR A 379 -18.85 -1.91 2.68
CA THR A 379 -17.60 -1.47 3.32
C THR A 379 -16.42 -2.11 2.63
N VAL A 380 -15.47 -1.27 2.20
CA VAL A 380 -14.13 -1.66 1.80
C VAL A 380 -13.26 -1.59 3.05
N PHE A 381 -12.76 -2.71 3.52
CA PHE A 381 -11.72 -2.79 4.54
C PHE A 381 -10.39 -2.69 3.83
N TYR A 382 -9.52 -1.76 4.22
CA TYR A 382 -8.28 -1.50 3.52
C TYR A 382 -7.11 -1.30 4.48
N ASN A 383 -5.99 -1.94 4.16
CA ASN A 383 -4.72 -1.75 4.84
C ASN A 383 -3.68 -1.22 3.85
N PRO A 384 -3.42 0.08 3.81
CA PRO A 384 -2.48 0.68 2.86
C PRO A 384 -1.01 0.31 3.13
N THR A 385 -0.69 -0.15 4.34
CA THR A 385 0.70 -0.45 4.74
C THR A 385 1.12 -1.88 4.40
N TYR A 386 0.17 -2.73 4.05
CA TYR A 386 0.44 -4.13 3.77
C TYR A 386 0.50 -4.40 2.26
N SER A 387 1.59 -5.01 1.81
CA SER A 387 1.73 -5.51 0.44
C SER A 387 2.42 -6.87 0.46
N GLU A 388 1.69 -7.93 0.11
CA GLU A 388 2.28 -9.27 -0.10
C GLU A 388 3.00 -9.36 -1.44
N SER A 389 2.51 -8.62 -2.44
CA SER A 389 3.03 -8.60 -3.79
C SER A 389 4.02 -7.45 -4.03
N GLU A 390 4.61 -7.43 -5.20
CA GLU A 390 5.41 -6.28 -5.66
C GLU A 390 4.54 -5.10 -6.13
N ASP A 391 3.23 -5.22 -6.04
CA ASP A 391 2.28 -4.21 -6.47
C ASP A 391 2.20 -3.04 -5.48
N VAL A 392 1.76 -1.91 -5.96
CA VAL A 392 1.53 -0.74 -5.12
C VAL A 392 0.26 -0.92 -4.27
N PRO A 393 0.22 -0.41 -3.03
CA PRO A 393 -0.96 -0.55 -2.16
C PRO A 393 -2.26 -0.06 -2.79
N LEU A 394 -2.19 0.98 -3.61
CA LEU A 394 -3.31 1.52 -4.39
C LEU A 394 -4.04 0.45 -5.22
N ALA A 395 -3.32 -0.55 -5.76
CA ALA A 395 -3.93 -1.63 -6.55
C ALA A 395 -4.89 -2.47 -5.72
N ALA A 396 -4.59 -2.68 -4.42
CA ALA A 396 -5.49 -3.39 -3.51
C ALA A 396 -6.78 -2.59 -3.25
N LEU A 397 -6.68 -1.28 -3.01
CA LEU A 397 -7.87 -0.44 -2.89
C LEU A 397 -8.73 -0.49 -4.16
N TYR A 398 -8.08 -0.39 -5.32
CA TYR A 398 -8.77 -0.46 -6.60
C TYR A 398 -9.48 -1.79 -6.84
N HIS A 399 -8.83 -2.90 -6.47
CA HIS A 399 -9.42 -4.24 -6.51
C HIS A 399 -10.72 -4.32 -5.71
N GLU A 400 -10.71 -3.84 -4.47
CA GLU A 400 -11.90 -3.84 -3.61
C GLU A 400 -13.02 -2.92 -4.12
N LEU A 401 -12.65 -1.79 -4.73
CA LEU A 401 -13.63 -0.92 -5.38
C LEU A 401 -14.23 -1.55 -6.65
N CYS A 402 -13.50 -2.43 -7.36
CA CYS A 402 -14.06 -3.23 -8.45
C CYS A 402 -15.07 -4.26 -7.95
N HIS A 403 -14.86 -4.86 -6.78
CA HIS A 403 -15.89 -5.66 -6.13
C HIS A 403 -17.15 -4.84 -5.84
N ALA A 404 -16.99 -3.64 -5.26
CA ALA A 404 -18.12 -2.73 -5.03
C ALA A 404 -18.89 -2.43 -6.32
N TYR A 405 -18.17 -2.18 -7.43
CA TYR A 405 -18.79 -1.98 -8.75
C TYR A 405 -19.66 -3.17 -9.17
N ASN A 406 -19.15 -4.39 -9.04
CA ASN A 406 -19.90 -5.60 -9.42
C ASN A 406 -21.19 -5.75 -8.61
N PHE A 407 -21.16 -5.47 -7.32
CA PHE A 407 -22.34 -5.56 -6.46
C PHE A 407 -23.39 -4.48 -6.78
N VAL A 408 -22.97 -3.23 -7.00
CA VAL A 408 -23.93 -2.14 -7.29
C VAL A 408 -24.50 -2.22 -8.71
N THR A 409 -23.87 -2.96 -9.62
CA THR A 409 -24.39 -3.22 -10.97
C THR A 409 -25.14 -4.54 -11.09
N GLY A 410 -25.02 -5.45 -10.10
CA GLY A 410 -25.57 -6.80 -10.15
C GLY A 410 -24.81 -7.73 -11.11
N SER A 411 -23.55 -7.41 -11.43
CA SER A 411 -22.72 -8.15 -12.38
C SER A 411 -21.77 -9.15 -11.70
N VAL A 412 -22.02 -9.52 -10.46
CA VAL A 412 -21.17 -10.47 -9.69
C VAL A 412 -21.21 -11.86 -10.30
N PHE A 413 -20.06 -12.42 -10.63
CA PHE A 413 -19.97 -13.79 -11.14
C PHE A 413 -19.88 -14.81 -10.00
N GLY A 414 -20.86 -15.72 -9.95
CA GLY A 414 -20.86 -16.83 -8.99
C GLY A 414 -20.05 -18.04 -9.46
N GLY A 415 -19.78 -18.95 -8.52
CA GLY A 415 -19.07 -20.20 -8.79
C GLY A 415 -17.54 -20.07 -8.76
N MET A 416 -16.86 -21.07 -9.31
CA MET A 416 -15.40 -21.18 -9.30
C MET A 416 -14.88 -21.55 -10.68
N SER A 417 -13.71 -21.03 -11.03
CA SER A 417 -12.99 -21.36 -12.26
C SER A 417 -11.52 -21.69 -11.96
N PRO A 418 -10.83 -22.42 -12.85
CA PRO A 418 -9.40 -22.64 -12.74
C PRO A 418 -8.63 -21.32 -12.79
N ASP A 419 -7.63 -21.17 -11.94
CA ASP A 419 -6.75 -19.99 -11.92
C ASP A 419 -5.85 -19.92 -13.15
N GLY A 420 -5.96 -18.83 -13.89
CA GLY A 420 -5.09 -18.51 -15.02
C GLY A 420 -5.52 -19.05 -16.39
N HIS A 421 -4.88 -18.47 -17.42
CA HIS A 421 -5.04 -18.88 -18.82
C HIS A 421 -4.38 -20.23 -19.07
N GLY A 422 -5.13 -21.28 -19.32
CA GLY A 422 -4.55 -22.48 -19.85
C GLY A 422 -5.09 -23.81 -19.38
N GLY A 423 -6.14 -23.84 -18.57
CA GLY A 423 -6.95 -25.06 -18.37
C GLY A 423 -6.19 -26.35 -18.06
N THR A 424 -5.03 -26.27 -17.42
CA THR A 424 -4.37 -27.50 -16.96
C THR A 424 -5.23 -28.08 -15.85
N LYS A 425 -5.52 -29.38 -15.92
CA LYS A 425 -6.35 -30.11 -14.94
C LYS A 425 -5.85 -30.01 -13.48
N SER A 426 -4.73 -29.34 -13.25
CA SER A 426 -4.09 -29.14 -11.93
C SER A 426 -4.12 -27.70 -11.44
N ALA A 427 -4.73 -26.76 -12.16
CA ALA A 427 -4.84 -25.37 -11.68
C ALA A 427 -5.80 -25.33 -10.48
N PRO A 428 -5.47 -24.60 -9.40
CA PRO A 428 -6.37 -24.43 -8.28
C PRO A 428 -7.64 -23.72 -8.73
N MET A 429 -8.75 -24.03 -8.06
CA MET A 429 -10.04 -23.39 -8.30
C MET A 429 -10.13 -22.11 -7.47
N VAL A 430 -10.52 -21.01 -8.11
CA VAL A 430 -10.67 -19.68 -7.50
C VAL A 430 -12.10 -19.19 -7.71
N ASN A 431 -12.62 -18.43 -6.77
CA ASN A 431 -13.93 -17.79 -6.91
C ASN A 431 -13.96 -16.88 -8.14
N ASN A 432 -15.02 -17.01 -8.94
CA ASN A 432 -15.17 -16.20 -10.15
C ASN A 432 -15.21 -14.70 -9.85
N LEU A 433 -15.75 -14.29 -8.70
CA LEU A 433 -15.78 -12.88 -8.32
C LEU A 433 -14.35 -12.28 -8.19
N GLU A 434 -13.37 -13.08 -7.75
CA GLU A 434 -11.97 -12.66 -7.65
C GLU A 434 -11.31 -12.58 -9.04
N LEU A 435 -11.48 -13.64 -9.85
CA LEU A 435 -10.98 -13.65 -11.23
C LEU A 435 -11.55 -12.50 -12.05
N GLN A 436 -12.83 -12.21 -11.86
CA GLN A 436 -13.56 -11.15 -12.52
C GLN A 436 -12.94 -9.77 -12.26
N VAL A 437 -12.66 -9.43 -11.00
CA VAL A 437 -12.10 -8.11 -10.64
C VAL A 437 -10.62 -7.98 -10.98
N VAL A 438 -9.87 -9.08 -11.01
CA VAL A 438 -8.51 -9.06 -11.56
C VAL A 438 -8.51 -8.80 -13.06
N GLY A 439 -9.55 -9.21 -13.77
CA GLY A 439 -9.63 -9.17 -15.23
C GLY A 439 -9.22 -10.47 -15.89
N LEU A 440 -9.34 -11.58 -15.15
CA LEU A 440 -9.08 -12.93 -15.65
C LEU A 440 -10.37 -13.60 -16.11
N PRO A 441 -10.33 -14.46 -17.13
CA PRO A 441 -11.52 -15.11 -17.66
C PRO A 441 -12.11 -16.11 -16.66
N CYS A 442 -13.42 -16.06 -16.49
CA CYS A 442 -14.19 -17.03 -15.74
C CYS A 442 -14.83 -18.06 -16.68
N ASN A 443 -14.99 -19.30 -16.21
CA ASN A 443 -15.70 -20.34 -16.95
C ASN A 443 -17.21 -20.24 -16.70
N ILE A 444 -17.82 -19.21 -17.28
CA ILE A 444 -19.24 -18.86 -17.17
C ILE A 444 -19.84 -18.56 -18.54
N GLU A 445 -21.16 -18.47 -18.63
CA GLU A 445 -21.82 -17.86 -19.78
C GLU A 445 -21.43 -16.36 -19.88
N PRO A 446 -21.05 -15.86 -21.06
CA PRO A 446 -20.70 -14.44 -21.24
C PRO A 446 -21.84 -13.52 -20.78
N PHE A 447 -21.48 -12.43 -20.10
CA PHE A 447 -22.39 -11.42 -19.59
C PHE A 447 -22.26 -10.13 -20.38
N ASP A 448 -23.41 -9.52 -20.71
CA ASP A 448 -23.49 -8.21 -21.33
C ASP A 448 -23.55 -7.13 -20.25
N PHE A 449 -22.51 -6.30 -20.16
CA PHE A 449 -22.35 -5.30 -19.10
C PHE A 449 -23.08 -3.97 -19.37
N ASP A 450 -23.42 -3.68 -20.63
CA ASP A 450 -23.95 -2.39 -21.06
C ASP A 450 -25.31 -2.47 -21.80
N ASP A 451 -25.86 -3.67 -21.93
CA ASP A 451 -27.09 -3.95 -22.68
C ASP A 451 -27.05 -3.47 -24.14
N ASP A 452 -25.84 -3.32 -24.72
CA ASP A 452 -25.64 -2.94 -26.11
C ASP A 452 -25.28 -4.17 -26.96
N PRO A 453 -26.20 -4.64 -27.82
CA PRO A 453 -25.94 -5.80 -28.67
C PRO A 453 -24.77 -5.60 -29.66
N ALA A 454 -24.28 -4.38 -29.84
CA ALA A 454 -23.10 -4.09 -30.65
C ALA A 454 -21.79 -4.39 -29.91
N THR A 455 -21.81 -4.47 -28.61
CA THR A 455 -20.65 -4.86 -27.80
C THR A 455 -20.70 -6.34 -27.42
N PRO A 456 -19.57 -7.08 -27.52
CA PRO A 456 -19.58 -8.50 -27.20
C PRO A 456 -19.71 -8.72 -25.68
N ALA A 457 -20.59 -9.65 -25.29
CA ALA A 457 -20.66 -10.14 -23.93
C ALA A 457 -19.31 -10.75 -23.46
N ARG A 458 -18.99 -10.63 -22.17
CA ARG A 458 -17.67 -10.93 -21.61
C ARG A 458 -17.76 -11.96 -20.48
N VAL A 459 -16.63 -12.64 -20.25
CA VAL A 459 -16.44 -13.60 -19.12
C VAL A 459 -15.55 -13.02 -18.01
N THR A 460 -15.33 -11.72 -18.04
CA THR A 460 -14.62 -10.92 -17.03
C THR A 460 -15.15 -9.49 -17.09
N ASN A 461 -14.81 -8.66 -16.10
CA ASN A 461 -15.17 -7.24 -16.16
C ASN A 461 -14.60 -6.56 -17.42
N PRO A 462 -15.31 -5.58 -17.97
CA PRO A 462 -14.71 -4.71 -18.97
C PRO A 462 -13.70 -3.75 -18.33
N THR A 463 -12.69 -3.35 -19.09
CA THR A 463 -11.89 -2.16 -18.75
C THR A 463 -12.84 -0.96 -18.65
N PRO A 464 -12.79 -0.12 -17.60
CA PRO A 464 -11.72 -0.01 -16.59
C PRO A 464 -11.94 -0.80 -15.30
N TYR A 465 -12.94 -1.61 -15.17
CA TYR A 465 -13.39 -2.19 -13.88
C TYR A 465 -12.62 -3.47 -13.49
N THR A 466 -11.30 -3.48 -13.72
CA THR A 466 -10.41 -4.59 -13.35
C THR A 466 -9.10 -4.09 -12.76
N GLU A 467 -8.54 -4.83 -11.81
CA GLU A 467 -7.20 -4.55 -11.28
C GLU A 467 -6.14 -4.44 -12.38
N ASN A 468 -6.17 -5.36 -13.36
CA ASN A 468 -5.27 -5.35 -14.51
C ASN A 468 -5.37 -4.08 -15.37
N ALA A 469 -6.52 -3.41 -15.40
CA ALA A 469 -6.64 -2.14 -16.10
C ALA A 469 -5.80 -1.05 -15.41
N LEU A 470 -5.85 -0.96 -14.08
CA LEU A 470 -5.01 -0.04 -13.32
C LEU A 470 -3.53 -0.43 -13.42
N LEU A 471 -3.19 -1.72 -13.23
CA LEU A 471 -1.80 -2.17 -13.36
C LEU A 471 -1.20 -1.83 -14.73
N GLY A 472 -1.98 -2.01 -15.81
CA GLY A 472 -1.58 -1.62 -17.17
C GLY A 472 -1.40 -0.11 -17.33
N GLU A 473 -2.25 0.70 -16.71
CA GLU A 473 -2.11 2.15 -16.67
C GLU A 473 -0.84 2.56 -15.93
N LEU A 474 -0.57 1.96 -14.79
CA LEU A 474 0.63 2.19 -14.00
C LEU A 474 1.91 1.63 -14.64
N GLY A 475 1.81 0.90 -15.77
CA GLY A 475 2.95 0.24 -16.42
C GLY A 475 3.50 -0.93 -15.64
N LEU A 476 2.72 -1.50 -14.75
CA LEU A 476 3.07 -2.66 -13.95
C LEU A 476 2.76 -3.97 -14.69
N GLN A 477 3.33 -5.06 -14.19
CA GLN A 477 3.07 -6.38 -14.73
C GLN A 477 1.62 -6.79 -14.46
N LEU A 478 0.90 -7.17 -15.52
CA LEU A 478 -0.46 -7.66 -15.39
C LEU A 478 -0.48 -9.02 -14.70
N ARG A 479 -1.44 -9.23 -13.83
CA ARG A 479 -1.68 -10.54 -13.21
C ARG A 479 -2.20 -11.52 -14.26
N LYS A 480 -1.62 -12.70 -14.24
CA LYS A 480 -2.04 -13.84 -15.08
C LYS A 480 -2.73 -14.92 -14.27
N THR A 481 -2.65 -14.86 -12.97
CA THR A 481 -3.25 -15.74 -11.98
C THR A 481 -3.76 -14.92 -10.81
N TYR A 482 -4.76 -15.42 -10.11
CA TYR A 482 -5.22 -14.80 -8.84
C TYR A 482 -4.27 -15.14 -7.70
N ILE A 483 -3.90 -16.43 -7.60
CA ILE A 483 -2.98 -16.89 -6.56
C ILE A 483 -1.57 -16.56 -6.99
N TYR A 484 -0.87 -15.75 -6.19
CA TYR A 484 0.56 -15.58 -6.35
C TYR A 484 1.24 -16.87 -5.89
N TYR A 485 1.76 -17.65 -6.85
CA TYR A 485 2.76 -18.65 -6.51
C TYR A 485 4.02 -17.88 -6.13
N ALA A 486 4.26 -17.69 -4.82
CA ALA A 486 5.56 -17.26 -4.37
C ALA A 486 6.57 -18.31 -4.88
N ASN A 487 7.33 -17.94 -5.90
CA ASN A 487 8.55 -18.68 -6.20
C ASN A 487 9.45 -18.51 -4.96
N ASP A 488 9.65 -19.62 -4.25
CA ASP A 488 10.47 -19.77 -3.05
C ASP A 488 11.91 -19.23 -3.22
#